data_ebf0825f7cf7480489e73b5243fdaa53
#
_entry.id   ebf0825f7cf7480489e73b5243fdaa53
#
_cell.length_a   1.000
_cell.length_b   1.000
_cell.length_c   1.000
_cell.angle_alpha   90.00
_cell.angle_beta   90.00
_cell.angle_gamma   90.00
#
_symmetry.space_group_name_H-M   'P 1'
#
loop_
_entity.id
_entity.type
_entity.pdbx_description
1 polymer ?
#
loop_
_entity_poly.entity_id
_entity_poly.type
_entity_poly.pdbx_seq_one_letter_code
_entity_poly.pdbx_strand_id
1 'polypeptide(L)'
;MIFYRIIFPSTFTFCILFCLSLFVTFLSKILPQQIQNFAIRDLKLEKPDNFITCINCLLTFILGAFYEELLYRFYLSDAINTLFNKKDNKSIKIIVEILVTVIFSLSHLYLGFFALVNSALAHIILRKTYLKYKNIYAGIIAHFFYNLLTLILL
;
A
#
# COMPACT_ATOMS: atom_id res chain seq x y z
N MET A 1 -4.67 8.97 -25.01
CA MET A 1 -3.53 8.13 -24.57
C MET A 1 -3.33 8.13 -23.05
N ILE A 2 -3.44 9.26 -22.35
CA ILE A 2 -3.33 9.39 -20.87
C ILE A 2 -4.41 8.57 -20.15
N PHE A 3 -5.65 8.58 -20.65
CA PHE A 3 -6.76 7.84 -20.04
C PHE A 3 -6.44 6.35 -19.80
N TYR A 4 -6.01 5.63 -20.82
CA TYR A 4 -5.70 4.18 -20.70
C TYR A 4 -4.42 3.87 -19.95
N ARG A 5 -3.48 4.80 -19.87
CA ARG A 5 -2.19 4.59 -19.22
C ARG A 5 -2.15 5.03 -17.75
N ILE A 6 -3.00 5.95 -17.35
CA ILE A 6 -3.00 6.51 -16.00
C ILE A 6 -4.39 6.42 -15.38
N ILE A 7 -5.40 7.08 -15.95
CA ILE A 7 -6.72 7.22 -15.30
C ILE A 7 -7.38 5.85 -15.08
N PHE A 8 -7.52 5.06 -16.12
CA PHE A 8 -8.16 3.74 -16.01
C PHE A 8 -7.44 2.82 -15.02
N PRO A 9 -6.09 2.62 -15.09
CA PRO A 9 -5.39 1.80 -14.11
C PRO A 9 -5.50 2.34 -12.69
N SER A 10 -5.44 3.66 -12.48
CA SER A 10 -5.57 4.27 -11.15
C SER A 10 -6.94 3.99 -10.54
N THR A 11 -8.01 4.26 -11.31
CA THR A 11 -9.39 4.04 -10.86
C THR A 11 -9.66 2.58 -10.57
N PHE A 12 -9.25 1.69 -11.48
CA PHE A 12 -9.41 0.24 -11.30
C PHE A 12 -8.68 -0.27 -10.06
N THR A 13 -7.41 0.15 -9.88
CA THR A 13 -6.60 -0.23 -8.71
C THR A 13 -7.21 0.33 -7.42
N PHE A 14 -7.67 1.59 -7.43
CA PHE A 14 -8.35 2.19 -6.29
C PHE A 14 -9.61 1.41 -5.90
N CYS A 15 -10.45 1.01 -6.87
CA CYS A 15 -11.63 0.20 -6.58
C CYS A 15 -11.28 -1.14 -5.91
N ILE A 16 -10.21 -1.81 -6.36
CA ILE A 16 -9.75 -3.06 -5.73
C ILE A 16 -9.26 -2.80 -4.31
N LEU A 17 -8.48 -1.75 -4.09
CA LEU A 17 -8.00 -1.35 -2.76
C LEU A 17 -9.15 -0.97 -1.82
N PHE A 18 -10.18 -0.31 -2.34
CA PHE A 18 -11.40 -0.01 -1.60
C PHE A 18 -12.14 -1.27 -1.14
N CYS A 19 -12.35 -2.23 -2.07
CA CYS A 19 -12.94 -3.53 -1.72
C CYS A 19 -12.10 -4.28 -0.69
N LEU A 20 -10.76 -4.23 -0.82
CA LEU A 20 -9.84 -4.80 0.18
C LEU A 20 -10.02 -4.17 1.56
N SER A 21 -10.10 -2.84 1.64
CA SER A 21 -10.32 -2.12 2.90
C SER A 21 -11.63 -2.56 3.57
N LEU A 22 -12.72 -2.64 2.82
CA LEU A 22 -14.00 -3.12 3.33
C LEU A 22 -13.91 -4.56 3.84
N PHE A 23 -13.23 -5.43 3.10
CA PHE A 23 -13.03 -6.81 3.49
C PHE A 23 -12.22 -6.96 4.78
N VAL A 24 -11.09 -6.23 4.91
CA VAL A 24 -10.26 -6.25 6.12
C VAL A 24 -11.01 -5.66 7.31
N THR A 25 -11.78 -4.58 7.12
CA THR A 25 -12.64 -4.00 8.15
C THR A 25 -13.73 -4.98 8.60
N PHE A 26 -14.32 -5.72 7.68
CA PHE A 26 -15.28 -6.77 8.01
C PHE A 26 -14.63 -7.89 8.83
N LEU A 27 -13.46 -8.38 8.41
CA LEU A 27 -12.71 -9.40 9.14
C LEU A 27 -12.33 -8.93 10.55
N SER A 28 -11.94 -7.67 10.70
CA SER A 28 -11.57 -7.13 12.01
C SER A 28 -12.73 -7.14 13.02
N LYS A 29 -13.97 -7.03 12.56
CA LYS A 29 -15.16 -7.09 13.40
C LYS A 29 -15.55 -8.50 13.85
N ILE A 30 -15.13 -9.52 13.10
CA ILE A 30 -15.48 -10.94 13.40
C ILE A 30 -14.41 -11.59 14.28
N LEU A 31 -13.15 -11.15 14.16
CA LEU A 31 -12.04 -11.76 14.89
C LEU A 31 -12.00 -11.32 16.36
N PRO A 32 -11.46 -12.18 17.26
CA PRO A 32 -11.37 -11.88 18.68
C PRO A 32 -10.60 -10.59 18.97
N GLN A 33 -11.03 -9.83 19.99
CA GLN A 33 -10.40 -8.58 20.41
C GLN A 33 -8.90 -8.70 20.74
N GLN A 34 -8.47 -9.88 21.17
CA GLN A 34 -7.05 -10.17 21.45
C GLN A 34 -6.16 -9.98 20.22
N ILE A 35 -6.67 -10.30 19.00
CA ILE A 35 -5.96 -10.10 17.74
C ILE A 35 -6.06 -8.63 17.31
N GLN A 36 -7.17 -7.96 17.63
CA GLN A 36 -7.37 -6.54 17.30
C GLN A 36 -6.40 -5.63 18.09
N ASN A 37 -6.12 -6.00 19.34
CA ASN A 37 -5.26 -5.21 20.24
C ASN A 37 -3.74 -5.44 20.01
N PHE A 38 -3.35 -6.22 18.99
CA PHE A 38 -1.95 -6.41 18.65
C PHE A 38 -1.43 -5.20 17.84
N ALA A 39 -1.38 -4.07 18.52
CA ALA A 39 -0.72 -2.87 18.02
C ALA A 39 0.50 -2.58 18.90
N ILE A 40 1.64 -2.25 18.29
CA ILE A 40 2.86 -1.89 19.04
C ILE A 40 2.74 -0.50 19.67
N ARG A 41 1.84 0.34 19.16
CA ARG A 41 1.49 1.67 19.70
C ARG A 41 0.04 1.99 19.37
N ASP A 42 -0.66 2.61 20.32
CA ASP A 42 -1.97 3.25 20.12
C ASP A 42 -1.84 4.56 19.33
N LEU A 43 -1.21 4.49 18.17
CA LEU A 43 -1.18 5.60 17.24
C LEU A 43 -2.53 5.64 16.53
N LYS A 44 -3.49 6.31 17.13
CA LYS A 44 -4.73 6.65 16.44
C LYS A 44 -4.42 7.74 15.42
N LEU A 45 -4.73 7.47 14.16
CA LEU A 45 -4.81 8.52 13.15
C LEU A 45 -5.94 9.47 13.59
N GLU A 46 -5.59 10.67 14.02
CA GLU A 46 -6.57 11.69 14.37
C GLU A 46 -7.02 12.44 13.13
N LYS A 47 -8.31 12.74 13.04
CA LYS A 47 -8.81 13.59 11.95
C LYS A 47 -8.24 14.99 12.11
N PRO A 48 -7.80 15.62 11.00
CA PRO A 48 -7.32 16.99 11.05
C PRO A 48 -8.43 17.93 11.53
N ASP A 49 -8.14 18.73 12.54
CA ASP A 49 -9.06 19.63 13.24
C ASP A 49 -9.06 21.05 12.70
N ASN A 50 -8.05 21.42 11.91
CA ASN A 50 -7.92 22.76 11.35
C ASN A 50 -7.29 22.70 9.93
N PHE A 51 -7.30 23.85 9.24
CA PHE A 51 -6.83 23.98 7.86
C PHE A 51 -5.35 23.59 7.69
N ILE A 52 -4.49 23.94 8.63
CA ILE A 52 -3.05 23.66 8.56
C ILE A 52 -2.81 22.16 8.72
N THR A 53 -3.46 21.52 9.68
CA THR A 53 -3.37 20.05 9.89
C THR A 53 -3.93 19.28 8.70
N CYS A 54 -4.97 19.80 8.05
CA CYS A 54 -5.52 19.23 6.81
C CYS A 54 -4.48 19.27 5.66
N ILE A 55 -3.85 20.42 5.44
CA ILE A 55 -2.81 20.55 4.42
C ILE A 55 -1.63 19.63 4.73
N ASN A 56 -1.15 19.59 5.97
CA ASN A 56 -0.05 18.72 6.38
C ASN A 56 -0.39 17.24 6.14
N CYS A 57 -1.60 16.82 6.46
CA CYS A 57 -2.10 15.47 6.23
C CYS A 57 -2.10 15.12 4.73
N LEU A 58 -2.64 16.00 3.88
CA LEU A 58 -2.65 15.82 2.43
C LEU A 58 -1.23 15.73 1.86
N LEU A 59 -0.33 16.62 2.27
CA LEU A 59 1.07 16.58 1.83
C LEU A 59 1.75 15.28 2.27
N THR A 60 1.52 14.83 3.50
CA THR A 60 2.06 13.57 4.01
C THR A 60 1.57 12.38 3.18
N PHE A 61 0.29 12.34 2.82
CA PHE A 61 -0.25 11.27 2.00
C PHE A 61 0.27 11.29 0.56
N ILE A 62 0.43 12.47 -0.05
CA ILE A 62 1.00 12.59 -1.40
C ILE A 62 2.46 12.14 -1.40
N LEU A 63 3.27 12.67 -0.48
CA LEU A 63 4.69 12.37 -0.39
C LEU A 63 4.92 10.91 0.03
N GLY A 64 4.11 10.40 0.97
CA GLY A 64 4.15 9.01 1.39
C GLY A 64 3.83 8.06 0.25
N ALA A 65 2.72 8.28 -0.46
CA ALA A 65 2.35 7.47 -1.62
C ALA A 65 3.43 7.51 -2.71
N PHE A 66 3.98 8.70 -3.01
CA PHE A 66 5.06 8.85 -3.98
C PHE A 66 6.31 8.06 -3.55
N TYR A 67 6.77 8.27 -2.32
CA TYR A 67 7.96 7.62 -1.77
C TYR A 67 7.80 6.08 -1.75
N GLU A 68 6.67 5.59 -1.25
CA GLU A 68 6.44 4.16 -1.11
C GLU A 68 6.29 3.46 -2.47
N GLU A 69 5.60 4.07 -3.44
CA GLU A 69 5.51 3.51 -4.78
C GLU A 69 6.88 3.49 -5.48
N LEU A 70 7.66 4.57 -5.34
CA LEU A 70 9.00 4.64 -5.91
C LEU A 70 9.94 3.62 -5.28
N LEU A 71 9.95 3.54 -3.94
CA LEU A 71 10.86 2.65 -3.23
C LEU A 71 10.48 1.17 -3.40
N TYR A 72 9.27 0.80 -3.07
CA TYR A 72 8.88 -0.61 -2.96
C TYR A 72 8.42 -1.22 -4.27
N ARG A 73 7.73 -0.48 -5.14
CA ARG A 73 7.15 -1.02 -6.38
C ARG A 73 8.08 -0.85 -7.57
N PHE A 74 8.84 0.24 -7.63
CA PHE A 74 9.76 0.50 -8.73
C PHE A 74 11.18 0.02 -8.42
N TYR A 75 11.78 0.51 -7.32
CA TYR A 75 13.21 0.34 -7.09
C TYR A 75 13.59 -0.97 -6.38
N LEU A 76 13.03 -1.25 -5.21
CA LEU A 76 13.54 -2.28 -4.31
C LEU A 76 13.42 -3.70 -4.89
N SER A 77 12.27 -4.05 -5.46
CA SER A 77 12.08 -5.36 -6.09
C SER A 77 13.05 -5.57 -7.25
N ASP A 78 13.26 -4.55 -8.07
CA ASP A 78 14.12 -4.66 -9.25
C ASP A 78 15.61 -4.64 -8.84
N ALA A 79 16.00 -3.86 -7.84
CA ALA A 79 17.36 -3.83 -7.29
C ALA A 79 17.76 -5.18 -6.68
N ILE A 80 16.90 -5.76 -5.83
CA ILE A 80 17.17 -7.06 -5.22
C ILE A 80 17.19 -8.17 -6.28
N ASN A 81 16.26 -8.15 -7.25
CA ASN A 81 16.29 -9.10 -8.36
C ASN A 81 17.60 -9.04 -9.16
N THR A 82 18.11 -7.83 -9.41
CA THR A 82 19.38 -7.65 -10.13
C THR A 82 20.56 -8.23 -9.35
N LEU A 83 20.56 -8.09 -8.02
CA LEU A 83 21.63 -8.62 -7.16
C LEU A 83 21.64 -10.15 -7.12
N PHE A 84 20.48 -10.78 -7.05
CA PHE A 84 20.39 -12.23 -6.81
C PHE A 84 20.08 -13.05 -8.07
N ASN A 85 19.53 -12.46 -9.11
CA ASN A 85 19.02 -13.20 -10.28
C ASN A 85 19.91 -13.12 -11.51
N LYS A 86 21.14 -13.59 -11.40
CA LYS A 86 22.11 -13.63 -12.52
C LYS A 86 21.64 -14.44 -13.75
N LYS A 87 20.65 -15.33 -13.61
CA LYS A 87 20.19 -16.27 -14.65
C LYS A 87 18.68 -16.22 -14.95
N ASP A 88 18.00 -15.12 -14.62
CA ASP A 88 16.54 -14.96 -14.82
C ASP A 88 15.69 -16.08 -14.19
N ASN A 89 16.03 -16.48 -12.96
CA ASN A 89 15.39 -17.57 -12.25
C ASN A 89 14.02 -17.11 -11.67
N LYS A 90 12.95 -17.77 -12.14
CA LYS A 90 11.58 -17.47 -11.71
C LYS A 90 11.37 -17.62 -10.19
N SER A 91 12.00 -18.62 -9.58
CA SER A 91 11.89 -18.85 -8.12
C SER A 91 12.50 -17.70 -7.32
N ILE A 92 13.64 -17.17 -7.77
CA ILE A 92 14.28 -16.02 -7.13
C ILE A 92 13.37 -14.78 -7.24
N LYS A 93 12.76 -14.53 -8.40
CA LYS A 93 11.81 -13.42 -8.56
C LYS A 93 10.64 -13.52 -7.57
N ILE A 94 10.07 -14.71 -7.39
CA ILE A 94 8.98 -14.92 -6.42
C ILE A 94 9.45 -14.67 -4.99
N ILE A 95 10.62 -15.18 -4.61
CA ILE A 95 11.20 -14.97 -3.26
C ILE A 95 11.41 -13.49 -3.01
N VAL A 96 11.94 -12.74 -3.99
CA VAL A 96 12.15 -11.30 -3.86
C VAL A 96 10.82 -10.55 -3.69
N GLU A 97 9.79 -10.88 -4.47
CA GLU A 97 8.47 -10.23 -4.32
C GLU A 97 7.86 -10.54 -2.93
N ILE A 98 8.01 -11.76 -2.41
CA ILE A 98 7.59 -12.11 -1.05
C ILE A 98 8.38 -11.29 -0.02
N LEU A 99 9.70 -11.24 -0.14
CA LEU A 99 10.58 -10.49 0.78
C LEU A 99 10.19 -9.01 0.84
N VAL A 100 10.03 -8.36 -0.32
CA VAL A 100 9.64 -6.95 -0.38
C VAL A 100 8.24 -6.73 0.19
N THR A 101 7.30 -7.65 -0.06
CA THR A 101 5.96 -7.61 0.55
C THR A 101 6.04 -7.68 2.08
N VAL A 102 6.85 -8.57 2.62
CA VAL A 102 7.06 -8.71 4.08
C VAL A 102 7.68 -7.45 4.66
N ILE A 103 8.75 -6.92 4.05
CA ILE A 103 9.40 -5.68 4.51
C ILE A 103 8.39 -4.51 4.53
N PHE A 104 7.63 -4.35 3.45
CA PHE A 104 6.61 -3.31 3.36
C PHE A 104 5.52 -3.48 4.41
N SER A 105 5.00 -4.68 4.60
CA SER A 105 3.94 -4.91 5.59
C SER A 105 4.41 -4.71 7.02
N LEU A 106 5.63 -5.14 7.34
CA LEU A 106 6.23 -4.94 8.67
C LEU A 106 6.43 -3.45 9.00
N SER A 107 6.68 -2.59 8.02
CA SER A 107 6.75 -1.15 8.24
C SER A 107 5.42 -0.53 8.70
N HIS A 108 4.30 -1.25 8.54
CA HIS A 108 2.96 -0.83 8.99
C HIS A 108 2.49 -1.54 10.27
N LEU A 109 3.33 -2.40 10.87
CA LEU A 109 2.97 -3.16 12.07
C LEU A 109 2.63 -2.27 13.27
N TYR A 110 3.17 -1.05 13.33
CA TYR A 110 2.87 -0.08 14.38
C TYR A 110 1.40 0.37 14.39
N LEU A 111 0.67 0.20 13.29
CA LEU A 111 -0.78 0.45 13.18
C LEU A 111 -1.63 -0.78 13.55
N GLY A 112 -0.98 -1.91 13.88
CA GLY A 112 -1.63 -3.14 14.31
C GLY A 112 -1.68 -4.25 13.26
N PHE A 113 -2.18 -5.42 13.70
CA PHE A 113 -2.18 -6.63 12.87
C PHE A 113 -2.99 -6.48 11.58
N PHE A 114 -4.17 -5.86 11.66
CA PHE A 114 -5.01 -5.67 10.46
C PHE A 114 -4.39 -4.68 9.46
N ALA A 115 -3.68 -3.67 9.94
CA ALA A 115 -2.92 -2.78 9.07
C ALA A 115 -1.77 -3.51 8.38
N LEU A 116 -1.07 -4.41 9.07
CA LEU A 116 -0.04 -5.28 8.50
C LEU A 116 -0.61 -6.16 7.38
N VAL A 117 -1.74 -6.85 7.61
CA VAL A 117 -2.38 -7.69 6.60
C VAL A 117 -2.87 -6.85 5.42
N ASN A 118 -3.52 -5.73 5.70
CA ASN A 118 -4.02 -4.81 4.69
C ASN A 118 -2.88 -4.25 3.81
N SER A 119 -1.79 -3.80 4.40
CA SER A 119 -0.63 -3.28 3.67
C SER A 119 0.05 -4.35 2.81
N ALA A 120 0.16 -5.60 3.30
CA ALA A 120 0.69 -6.71 2.50
C ALA A 120 -0.14 -6.95 1.24
N LEU A 121 -1.47 -7.03 1.38
CA LEU A 121 -2.39 -7.24 0.25
C LEU A 121 -2.43 -6.02 -0.68
N ALA A 122 -2.42 -4.81 -0.13
CA ALA A 122 -2.35 -3.57 -0.92
C ALA A 122 -1.03 -3.50 -1.71
N HIS A 123 0.11 -3.89 -1.11
CA HIS A 123 1.39 -3.97 -1.82
C HIS A 123 1.30 -4.89 -3.04
N ILE A 124 0.75 -6.08 -2.89
CA ILE A 124 0.60 -7.04 -3.99
C ILE A 124 -0.25 -6.46 -5.14
N ILE A 125 -1.35 -5.78 -4.81
CA ILE A 125 -2.24 -5.15 -5.80
C ILE A 125 -1.50 -4.06 -6.56
N LEU A 126 -0.86 -3.12 -5.83
CA LEU A 126 -0.10 -2.00 -6.41
C LEU A 126 1.08 -2.48 -7.25
N ARG A 127 1.83 -3.48 -6.77
CA ARG A 127 2.94 -4.08 -7.53
C ARG A 127 2.44 -4.75 -8.81
N LYS A 128 1.33 -5.48 -8.79
CA LYS A 128 0.72 -6.06 -10.00
C LYS A 128 0.26 -4.98 -10.98
N THR A 129 -0.29 -3.87 -10.49
CA THR A 129 -0.65 -2.72 -11.33
C THR A 129 0.58 -2.15 -12.01
N TYR A 130 1.66 -1.91 -11.27
CA TYR A 130 2.92 -1.43 -11.82
C TYR A 130 3.49 -2.39 -12.89
N LEU A 131 3.54 -3.70 -12.59
CA LEU A 131 4.07 -4.69 -13.53
C LEU A 131 3.24 -4.80 -14.82
N LYS A 132 1.91 -4.66 -14.71
CA LYS A 132 1.00 -4.73 -15.86
C LYS A 132 1.06 -3.49 -16.74
N TYR A 133 1.02 -2.31 -16.14
CA TYR A 133 0.89 -1.06 -16.90
C TYR A 133 2.24 -0.33 -17.11
N LYS A 134 3.30 -0.75 -16.42
CA LYS A 134 4.64 -0.14 -16.45
C LYS A 134 4.59 1.38 -16.20
N ASN A 135 3.69 1.79 -15.31
CA ASN A 135 3.44 3.18 -14.99
C ASN A 135 3.25 3.36 -13.48
N ILE A 136 4.21 4.05 -12.86
CA ILE A 136 4.21 4.30 -11.43
C ILE A 136 3.13 5.31 -11.01
N TYR A 137 2.79 6.27 -11.87
CA TYR A 137 1.79 7.30 -11.55
C TYR A 137 0.42 6.73 -11.28
N ALA A 138 0.06 5.63 -11.96
CA ALA A 138 -1.20 4.92 -11.70
C ALA A 138 -1.27 4.38 -10.27
N GLY A 139 -0.16 3.82 -9.77
CA GLY A 139 -0.03 3.36 -8.38
C GLY A 139 -0.09 4.52 -7.39
N ILE A 140 0.69 5.59 -7.62
CA ILE A 140 0.74 6.78 -6.75
C ILE A 140 -0.65 7.39 -6.55
N ILE A 141 -1.40 7.59 -7.64
CA ILE A 141 -2.74 8.16 -7.57
C ILE A 141 -3.69 7.24 -6.80
N ALA A 142 -3.71 5.95 -7.13
CA ALA A 142 -4.57 4.99 -6.45
C ALA A 142 -4.24 4.89 -4.95
N HIS A 143 -2.96 4.85 -4.60
CA HIS A 143 -2.48 4.78 -3.23
C HIS A 143 -2.80 6.05 -2.43
N PHE A 144 -2.59 7.23 -3.01
CA PHE A 144 -2.96 8.49 -2.38
C PHE A 144 -4.45 8.54 -2.02
N PHE A 145 -5.33 8.23 -2.98
CA PHE A 145 -6.78 8.20 -2.71
C PHE A 145 -7.17 7.11 -1.72
N TYR A 146 -6.44 6.01 -1.70
CA TYR A 146 -6.63 4.96 -0.70
C TYR A 146 -6.30 5.43 0.71
N ASN A 147 -5.17 6.12 0.91
CA ASN A 147 -4.79 6.71 2.19
C ASN A 147 -5.81 7.78 2.64
N LEU A 148 -6.30 8.60 1.69
CA LEU A 148 -7.33 9.59 1.98
C LEU A 148 -8.66 8.94 2.42
N LEU A 149 -9.04 7.84 1.77
CA LEU A 149 -10.22 7.07 2.14
C LEU A 149 -10.13 6.51 3.56
N THR A 150 -8.97 5.96 3.94
CA THR A 150 -8.78 5.42 5.31
C THR A 150 -8.97 6.50 6.37
N LEU A 151 -8.53 7.74 6.10
CA LEU A 151 -8.75 8.89 6.99
C LEU A 151 -10.24 9.26 7.12
N ILE A 152 -11.02 9.15 6.04
CA ILE A 152 -12.45 9.47 6.04
C ILE A 152 -13.26 8.40 6.79
N LEU A 153 -12.82 7.14 6.71
CA LEU A 153 -13.50 6.00 7.34
C LEU A 153 -13.18 5.83 8.84
N LEU A 154 -12.17 6.54 9.36
CA LEU A 154 -11.88 6.69 10.79
C LEU A 154 -12.92 7.59 11.47
#